data_dcdbb2f0e694615a105d80ee70252b3e
#
_entry.id   dcdbb2f0e694615a105d80ee70252b3e
#
_cell.length_a   1.000
_cell.length_b   1.000
_cell.length_c   1.000
_cell.angle_alpha   90.00
_cell.angle_beta   90.00
_cell.angle_gamma   90.00
#
_symmetry.space_group_name_H-M   'P 1'
#
loop_
_entity.id
_entity.type
_entity.pdbx_description
1 polymer ?
#
loop_
_entity_poly.entity_id
_entity_poly.type
_entity_poly.pdbx_seq_one_letter_code
_entity_poly.pdbx_strand_id
1 'polypeptide(L)' 'MTKEDLDKMIDWEDGILGKAETIALFQKLVDSGDAWVLQGCYGRQAQKMINAGLIKLKKGKR' A
#
# COMPACT_ATOMS: atom_id res chain seq x y z
N MET A 1 6.89 10.14 -1.92
CA MET A 1 6.27 9.66 -0.67
C MET A 1 6.39 10.75 0.38
N THR A 2 5.31 11.07 1.06
CA THR A 2 5.30 12.13 2.06
C THR A 2 5.63 11.61 3.44
N LYS A 3 5.89 12.53 4.35
CA LYS A 3 6.14 12.14 5.73
C LYS A 3 4.93 11.42 6.34
N GLU A 4 3.73 11.88 6.00
CA GLU A 4 2.52 11.23 6.47
C GLU A 4 2.45 9.78 6.01
N ASP A 5 2.85 9.53 4.77
CA ASP A 5 2.85 8.18 4.24
C ASP A 5 3.84 7.31 4.99
N LEU A 6 5.02 7.86 5.30
CA LEU A 6 6.01 7.12 6.07
C LEU A 6 5.50 6.80 7.48
N ASP A 7 4.83 7.77 8.11
CA ASP A 7 4.27 7.53 9.44
C ASP A 7 3.23 6.42 9.39
N LYS A 8 2.40 6.41 8.36
CA LYS A 8 1.38 5.38 8.22
C LYS A 8 2.00 4.03 7.95
N MET A 9 3.09 3.98 7.22
CA MET A 9 3.80 2.72 6.98
C MET A 9 4.33 2.15 8.29
N ILE A 10 4.87 3.00 9.15
CA ILE A 10 5.34 2.56 10.46
C ILE A 10 4.18 2.03 11.28
N ASP A 11 3.05 2.76 11.28
CA ASP A 11 1.87 2.33 12.02
C ASP A 11 1.36 0.98 11.51
N TRP A 12 1.41 0.78 10.20
CA TRP A 12 1.00 -0.50 9.63
C TRP A 12 1.92 -1.63 10.09
N GLU A 13 3.22 -1.38 10.11
CA GLU A 13 4.17 -2.40 10.54
C GLU A 13 3.99 -2.73 12.02
N ASP A 14 3.58 -1.75 12.80
CA ASP A 14 3.32 -1.94 14.22
C ASP A 14 1.94 -2.55 14.48
N GLY A 15 1.13 -2.68 13.44
CA GLY A 15 -0.18 -3.29 13.57
C GLY A 15 -1.24 -2.37 14.16
N ILE A 16 -1.01 -1.07 14.18
CA ILE A 16 -1.94 -0.12 14.78
C ILE A 16 -2.68 0.74 13.76
N LEU A 17 -2.38 0.58 12.48
CA LEU A 17 -3.05 1.34 11.43
C LEU A 17 -4.45 0.75 11.18
N GLY A 18 -5.46 1.62 11.12
CA GLY A 18 -6.82 1.18 10.86
C GLY A 18 -6.98 0.57 9.48
N LYS A 19 -8.02 -0.26 9.33
CA LYS A 19 -8.25 -0.96 8.07
C LYS A 19 -8.44 0.00 6.90
N ALA A 20 -9.30 1.01 7.10
CA ALA A 20 -9.56 1.97 6.03
C ALA A 20 -8.29 2.75 5.65
N GLU A 21 -7.51 3.11 6.65
CA GLU A 21 -6.26 3.82 6.41
C GLU A 21 -5.24 2.94 5.73
N THR A 22 -5.21 1.66 6.10
CA THR A 22 -4.33 0.70 5.45
C THR A 22 -4.66 0.59 3.97
N ILE A 23 -5.94 0.50 3.66
CA ILE A 23 -6.39 0.40 2.27
C ILE A 23 -5.96 1.64 1.49
N ALA A 24 -6.19 2.82 2.06
CA ALA A 24 -5.82 4.07 1.40
C ALA A 24 -4.31 4.15 1.19
N LEU A 25 -3.54 3.75 2.20
CA LEU A 25 -2.09 3.78 2.10
C LEU A 25 -1.61 2.88 0.97
N PHE A 26 -2.08 1.65 0.92
CA PHE A 26 -1.62 0.70 -0.10
C PHE A 26 -2.11 1.09 -1.48
N GLN A 27 -3.29 1.71 -1.58
CA GLN A 27 -3.74 2.21 -2.87
C GLN A 27 -2.77 3.28 -3.39
N LYS A 28 -2.31 4.17 -2.52
CA LYS A 28 -1.32 5.18 -2.92
C LYS A 28 -0.01 4.55 -3.33
N LEU A 29 0.44 3.56 -2.56
CA LEU A 29 1.70 2.89 -2.87
C LEU A 29 1.65 2.16 -4.21
N VAL A 30 0.51 1.56 -4.50
CA VAL A 30 0.33 0.88 -5.79
C VAL A 30 0.26 1.89 -6.92
N ASP A 31 -0.48 2.98 -6.72
CA ASP A 31 -0.62 4.00 -7.75
C ASP A 31 0.71 4.62 -8.14
N SER A 32 1.58 4.84 -7.15
CA SER A 32 2.89 5.44 -7.40
C SER A 32 3.93 4.41 -7.84
N GLY A 33 3.63 3.12 -7.67
CA GLY A 33 4.58 2.06 -7.95
C GLY A 33 5.50 1.74 -6.80
N ASP A 34 5.41 2.47 -5.70
CA ASP A 34 6.30 2.28 -4.57
C ASP A 34 6.13 0.90 -3.93
N ALA A 35 4.90 0.35 -3.98
CA ALA A 35 4.65 -0.95 -3.37
C ALA A 35 5.55 -2.03 -3.95
N TRP A 36 5.96 -1.87 -5.20
CA TRP A 36 6.73 -2.91 -5.89
C TRP A 36 8.24 -2.75 -5.71
N VAL A 37 8.68 -1.60 -5.22
CA VAL A 37 10.10 -1.36 -4.98
C VAL A 37 10.46 -1.32 -3.50
N LEU A 38 9.46 -1.33 -2.63
CA LEU A 38 9.69 -1.42 -1.19
C LEU A 38 9.98 -2.86 -0.81
N GLN A 39 10.13 -3.11 0.48
CA GLN A 39 10.39 -4.47 0.94
C GLN A 39 9.32 -5.43 0.46
N GLY A 40 9.69 -6.70 0.34
CA GLY A 40 8.78 -7.70 -0.20
C GLY A 40 7.44 -7.79 0.51
N CYS A 41 7.41 -7.49 1.81
CA CYS A 41 6.15 -7.55 2.55
C CYS A 41 5.13 -6.55 2.02
N TYR A 42 5.56 -5.38 1.55
CA TYR A 42 4.64 -4.40 0.99
C TYR A 42 4.06 -4.89 -0.32
N GLY A 43 4.90 -5.44 -1.19
CA GLY A 43 4.42 -5.97 -2.46
C GLY A 43 3.44 -7.13 -2.26
N ARG A 44 3.77 -8.02 -1.33
CA ARG A 44 2.90 -9.16 -1.05
C ARG A 44 1.56 -8.70 -0.49
N GLN A 45 1.59 -7.76 0.45
CA GLN A 45 0.36 -7.26 1.04
C GLN A 45 -0.48 -6.55 -0.01
N ALA A 46 0.16 -5.75 -0.85
CA ALA A 46 -0.54 -5.05 -1.93
C ALA A 46 -1.20 -6.05 -2.86
N GLN A 47 -0.50 -7.13 -3.21
CA GLN A 47 -1.05 -8.14 -4.11
C GLN A 47 -2.26 -8.83 -3.47
N LYS A 48 -2.19 -9.13 -2.18
CA LYS A 48 -3.32 -9.72 -1.47
C LYS A 48 -4.52 -8.79 -1.51
N MET A 49 -4.30 -7.51 -1.30
CA MET A 49 -5.39 -6.54 -1.28
C MET A 49 -6.00 -6.37 -2.68
N ILE A 50 -5.17 -6.42 -3.71
CA ILE A 50 -5.67 -6.37 -5.08
C ILE A 50 -6.54 -7.60 -5.36
N ASN A 51 -6.06 -8.77 -4.98
CA ASN A 51 -6.79 -10.02 -5.19
C ASN A 51 -8.11 -10.04 -4.42
N ALA A 52 -8.14 -9.39 -3.27
CA ALA A 52 -9.35 -9.33 -2.46
C ALA A 52 -10.31 -8.22 -2.92
N GLY A 53 -9.88 -7.41 -3.86
CA GLY A 53 -10.72 -6.32 -4.36
C GLY A 53 -10.73 -5.09 -3.47
N LEU A 54 -9.80 -5.01 -2.52
CA LEU A 54 -9.73 -3.86 -1.61
C LEU A 54 -9.08 -2.66 -2.25
N ILE A 55 -8.10 -2.89 -3.12
CA ILE A 55 -7.45 -1.83 -3.87
C ILE A 55 -7.38 -2.25 -5.32
N LYS A 56 -7.08 -1.30 -6.19
CA LYS A 56 -7.04 -1.56 -7.62
C LYS A 56 -5.64 -1.32 -8.16
N LEU A 57 -5.19 -2.24 -8.99
CA LEU A 57 -3.95 -2.05 -9.72
C LEU A 57 -4.18 -1.06 -10.83
N LYS A 58 -3.38 -0.01 -10.84
CA LYS A 58 -3.50 1.01 -11.87
C LYS A 58 -2.95 0.45 -13.18
N LYS A 59 -3.77 0.44 -14.20
CA LYS A 59 -3.31 0.00 -15.52
C LYS A 59 -2.41 1.05 -16.10
N GLY A 60 -1.38 0.60 -16.59
CA GLY A 60 -0.43 1.49 -17.04
C GLY A 60 -0.83 2.28 -18.19
N LYS A 61 -0.63 2.94 -18.25
CA LYS A 61 -0.67 3.38 -19.09
C LYS A 61 0.50 3.61 -19.38
N ARG A 62 0.98 3.37 -19.55
CA ARG A 62 2.06 3.36 -19.77
C ARG A 62 2.31 3.86 -20.43
#